data_172b0b0047c4bf5500da34f23a92fbb4
#
_entry.id   172b0b0047c4bf5500da34f23a92fbb4
#
_cell.length_a   1.000
_cell.length_b   1.000
_cell.length_c   1.000
_cell.angle_alpha   90.00
_cell.angle_beta   90.00
_cell.angle_gamma   90.00
#
_symmetry.space_group_name_H-M   'P 1'
#
loop_
_entity.id
_entity.type
_entity.pdbx_description
1 polymer ?
#
loop_
_entity_poly.entity_id
_entity_poly.type
_entity_poly.pdbx_seq_one_letter_code
_entity_poly.pdbx_strand_id
1 'polypeptide(L)'
;MEIAPIPGLSDDVNDIRLRTADIVNAEIIPAEPVLFKGGKEAEPVRAHIRELVKERGLWAPHLPTEYGGMGIGFLAHAYMNEVLAWSPFSARLFGVVAPNSGNQKVLLKYGTEEQKKKWLEPLISGEMESCFSMTEPGNAGSDPRSIQTRAVRDGDEWVINGHKWFTSNARRADFAIVMCRTARETPEAGKPDDTMVQIIVPMDTPGLEIVRSVPVWGHTNGDHCEITYKDVRVPVDNALGRVGSGHQAAQDRLGAGRVFHCMNSIGAMWRAFDMMVRRSMDRDVHGGKLETKQFVQGFIADSYMDIQAARLMTINCARVMDEGGDARTDISAIKVFVPAAFERVVDRAIQVHGALGVSGDTPLAGMYTGARTLRLADGPDEVHRILIAKNVLKHYHSGGSWDFGT
;
A
#
# COMPACT_ATOMS: atom_id res chain seq x y z
N MET A 1 3.87 11.53 -19.69
CA MET A 1 2.77 10.60 -20.06
C MET A 1 1.49 11.42 -20.22
N GLU A 2 0.87 11.35 -21.39
CA GLU A 2 -0.36 12.10 -21.68
C GLU A 2 -1.58 11.26 -21.31
N ILE A 3 -2.63 11.91 -20.78
CA ILE A 3 -3.94 11.29 -20.55
C ILE A 3 -5.06 12.19 -21.07
N ALA A 4 -6.19 11.56 -21.39
CA ALA A 4 -7.42 12.23 -21.77
C ALA A 4 -8.51 11.98 -20.72
N PRO A 5 -9.56 12.80 -20.68
CA PRO A 5 -10.77 12.49 -19.92
C PRO A 5 -11.32 11.12 -20.30
N ILE A 6 -11.77 10.35 -19.31
CA ILE A 6 -12.41 9.05 -19.52
C ILE A 6 -13.90 9.31 -19.81
N PRO A 7 -14.43 8.86 -20.98
CA PRO A 7 -15.85 8.99 -21.27
C PRO A 7 -16.72 8.26 -20.23
N GLY A 8 -17.76 8.93 -19.77
CA GLY A 8 -18.67 8.38 -18.74
C GLY A 8 -18.20 8.49 -17.30
N LEU A 9 -16.97 8.96 -17.05
CA LEU A 9 -16.51 9.35 -15.73
C LEU A 9 -16.96 10.79 -15.44
N SER A 10 -17.27 11.12 -14.19
CA SER A 10 -17.67 12.49 -13.82
C SER A 10 -16.57 13.51 -14.13
N ASP A 11 -16.99 14.74 -14.42
CA ASP A 11 -16.06 15.82 -14.73
C ASP A 11 -15.09 16.09 -13.58
N ASP A 12 -15.56 16.02 -12.33
CA ASP A 12 -14.73 16.22 -11.13
C ASP A 12 -13.61 15.18 -11.02
N VAL A 13 -13.91 13.90 -11.28
CA VAL A 13 -12.88 12.83 -11.21
C VAL A 13 -11.92 12.96 -12.40
N ASN A 14 -12.39 13.33 -13.57
CA ASN A 14 -11.54 13.63 -14.72
C ASN A 14 -10.61 14.83 -14.43
N ASP A 15 -11.12 15.89 -13.83
CA ASP A 15 -10.33 17.07 -13.44
C ASP A 15 -9.23 16.70 -12.43
N ILE A 16 -9.56 15.93 -11.39
CA ILE A 16 -8.58 15.44 -10.42
C ILE A 16 -7.47 14.64 -11.11
N ARG A 17 -7.83 13.74 -12.03
CA ARG A 17 -6.84 12.96 -12.81
C ARG A 17 -5.92 13.84 -13.64
N LEU A 18 -6.47 14.81 -14.35
CA LEU A 18 -5.70 15.72 -15.21
C LEU A 18 -4.75 16.59 -14.39
N ARG A 19 -5.25 17.25 -13.34
CA ARG A 19 -4.40 18.07 -12.44
C ARG A 19 -3.32 17.25 -11.73
N THR A 20 -3.62 16.00 -11.38
CA THR A 20 -2.63 15.08 -10.82
C THR A 20 -1.55 14.76 -11.85
N ALA A 21 -1.95 14.47 -13.10
CA ALA A 21 -1.03 14.19 -14.20
C ALA A 21 -0.10 15.38 -14.51
N ASP A 22 -0.62 16.59 -14.47
CA ASP A 22 0.16 17.81 -14.69
C ASP A 22 1.31 17.90 -13.67
N ILE A 23 1.04 17.75 -12.37
CA ILE A 23 2.08 17.78 -11.32
C ILE A 23 3.07 16.63 -11.47
N VAL A 24 2.57 15.41 -11.71
CA VAL A 24 3.45 14.24 -11.83
C VAL A 24 4.39 14.39 -13.03
N ASN A 25 3.91 14.87 -14.17
CA ASN A 25 4.72 15.06 -15.36
C ASN A 25 5.67 16.25 -15.28
N ALA A 26 5.19 17.39 -14.78
CA ALA A 26 5.96 18.63 -14.79
C ALA A 26 6.98 18.72 -13.65
N GLU A 27 6.65 18.18 -12.50
CA GLU A 27 7.44 18.40 -11.27
C GLU A 27 8.12 17.11 -10.78
N ILE A 28 7.38 15.99 -10.72
CA ILE A 28 7.87 14.79 -10.01
C ILE A 28 8.78 13.94 -10.90
N ILE A 29 8.36 13.58 -12.10
CA ILE A 29 9.17 12.74 -13.01
C ILE A 29 10.52 13.42 -13.34
N PRO A 30 10.59 14.72 -13.66
CA PRO A 30 11.88 15.40 -13.87
C PRO A 30 12.76 15.45 -12.62
N ALA A 31 12.16 15.47 -11.42
CA ALA A 31 12.88 15.50 -10.15
C ALA A 31 13.36 14.11 -9.66
N GLU A 32 12.96 13.01 -10.30
CA GLU A 32 13.33 11.65 -9.87
C GLU A 32 14.82 11.44 -9.64
N PRO A 33 15.75 11.94 -10.48
CA PRO A 33 17.18 11.76 -10.21
C PRO A 33 17.62 12.31 -8.85
N VAL A 34 17.08 13.46 -8.44
CA VAL A 34 17.37 14.07 -7.13
C VAL A 34 16.65 13.31 -6.01
N LEU A 35 15.41 12.90 -6.24
CA LEU A 35 14.60 12.17 -5.26
C LEU A 35 15.17 10.78 -4.98
N PHE A 36 15.72 10.07 -5.99
CA PHE A 36 16.39 8.77 -5.82
C PHE A 36 17.70 8.91 -5.06
N LYS A 37 18.49 9.95 -5.33
CA LYS A 37 19.72 10.24 -4.58
C LYS A 37 19.42 10.53 -3.11
N GLY A 38 18.28 11.18 -2.84
CA GLY A 38 17.83 11.49 -1.48
C GLY A 38 18.72 12.52 -0.77
N GLY A 39 18.75 12.47 0.56
CA GLY A 39 19.57 13.37 1.38
C GLY A 39 19.09 14.82 1.38
N LYS A 40 19.99 15.73 1.78
CA LYS A 40 19.65 17.16 1.96
C LYS A 40 19.23 17.86 0.67
N GLU A 41 19.71 17.41 -0.48
CA GLU A 41 19.37 18.01 -1.78
C GLU A 41 17.91 17.71 -2.19
N ALA A 42 17.34 16.60 -1.75
CA ALA A 42 15.97 16.22 -2.06
C ALA A 42 14.92 16.92 -1.18
N GLU A 43 15.27 17.44 -0.01
CA GLU A 43 14.31 18.05 0.91
C GLU A 43 13.65 19.32 0.36
N PRO A 44 14.38 20.30 -0.22
CA PRO A 44 13.75 21.47 -0.84
C PRO A 44 12.79 21.09 -1.97
N VAL A 45 13.16 20.09 -2.78
CA VAL A 45 12.34 19.59 -3.87
C VAL A 45 11.05 18.95 -3.35
N ARG A 46 11.15 18.11 -2.31
CA ARG A 46 9.97 17.51 -1.65
C ARG A 46 9.05 18.57 -1.03
N ALA A 47 9.64 19.57 -0.36
CA ALA A 47 8.87 20.64 0.26
C ALA A 47 8.10 21.45 -0.79
N HIS A 48 8.77 21.87 -1.87
CA HIS A 48 8.15 22.60 -2.98
C HIS A 48 6.98 21.83 -3.58
N ILE A 49 7.17 20.56 -3.94
CA ILE A 49 6.12 19.76 -4.54
C ILE A 49 4.94 19.54 -3.58
N ARG A 50 5.19 19.31 -2.28
CA ARG A 50 4.10 19.19 -1.29
C ARG A 50 3.27 20.46 -1.18
N GLU A 51 3.89 21.61 -1.15
CA GLU A 51 3.15 22.88 -1.11
C GLU A 51 2.33 23.08 -2.39
N LEU A 52 2.89 22.80 -3.57
CA LEU A 52 2.16 22.84 -4.83
C LEU A 52 0.94 21.89 -4.84
N VAL A 53 1.11 20.68 -4.32
CA VAL A 53 0.00 19.70 -4.19
C VAL A 53 -1.10 20.23 -3.28
N LYS A 54 -0.74 20.85 -2.13
CA LYS A 54 -1.70 21.47 -1.21
C LYS A 54 -2.40 22.66 -1.85
N GLU A 55 -1.67 23.58 -2.47
CA GLU A 55 -2.22 24.74 -3.20
C GLU A 55 -3.20 24.33 -4.30
N ARG A 56 -2.94 23.22 -4.98
CA ARG A 56 -3.83 22.66 -5.98
C ARG A 56 -4.99 21.85 -5.41
N GLY A 57 -5.13 21.73 -4.08
CA GLY A 57 -6.19 20.98 -3.42
C GLY A 57 -6.17 19.48 -3.67
N LEU A 58 -4.96 18.88 -3.84
CA LEU A 58 -4.77 17.46 -4.14
C LEU A 58 -4.13 16.68 -2.99
N TRP A 59 -4.08 17.28 -1.79
CA TRP A 59 -3.46 16.67 -0.61
C TRP A 59 -4.35 15.64 0.07
N ALA A 60 -3.77 14.51 0.48
CA ALA A 60 -4.39 13.47 1.29
C ALA A 60 -5.78 13.00 0.78
N PRO A 61 -5.89 12.49 -0.46
CA PRO A 61 -7.16 12.13 -1.09
C PRO A 61 -7.95 11.07 -0.33
N HIS A 62 -7.31 10.27 0.53
CA HIS A 62 -7.91 9.20 1.31
C HIS A 62 -8.58 9.69 2.62
N LEU A 63 -8.43 10.95 2.97
CA LEU A 63 -8.94 11.52 4.21
C LEU A 63 -10.18 12.39 3.96
N PRO A 64 -11.10 12.45 4.95
CA PRO A 64 -12.20 13.40 4.93
C PRO A 64 -11.73 14.86 4.96
N THR A 65 -12.58 15.77 4.51
CA THR A 65 -12.27 17.21 4.45
C THR A 65 -12.06 17.85 5.81
N GLU A 66 -12.76 17.38 6.85
CA GLU A 66 -12.59 17.84 8.24
C GLU A 66 -11.18 17.59 8.81
N TYR A 67 -10.42 16.66 8.20
CA TYR A 67 -9.03 16.39 8.52
C TYR A 67 -8.04 16.93 7.46
N GLY A 68 -8.49 17.86 6.63
CA GLY A 68 -7.66 18.49 5.61
C GLY A 68 -7.39 17.64 4.37
N GLY A 69 -8.13 16.52 4.20
CA GLY A 69 -8.08 15.70 3.01
C GLY A 69 -9.05 16.15 1.92
N MET A 70 -9.07 15.44 0.80
CA MET A 70 -9.92 15.79 -0.34
C MET A 70 -11.38 15.32 -0.19
N GLY A 71 -11.67 14.30 0.59
CA GLY A 71 -13.03 13.76 0.77
C GLY A 71 -13.68 13.21 -0.50
N ILE A 72 -12.89 12.74 -1.47
CA ILE A 72 -13.35 12.40 -2.84
C ILE A 72 -13.95 11.00 -3.00
N GLY A 73 -14.02 10.23 -1.94
CA GLY A 73 -14.48 8.85 -2.01
C GLY A 73 -13.42 7.87 -2.52
N PHE A 74 -13.76 6.58 -2.46
CA PHE A 74 -12.79 5.51 -2.72
C PHE A 74 -12.48 5.33 -4.19
N LEU A 75 -13.52 5.37 -5.04
CA LEU A 75 -13.39 5.18 -6.49
C LEU A 75 -12.59 6.33 -7.14
N ALA A 76 -12.89 7.58 -6.80
CA ALA A 76 -12.15 8.74 -7.30
C ALA A 76 -10.67 8.70 -6.89
N HIS A 77 -10.40 8.32 -5.62
CA HIS A 77 -9.03 8.12 -5.16
C HIS A 77 -8.33 6.96 -5.90
N ALA A 78 -9.03 5.88 -6.24
CA ALA A 78 -8.47 4.79 -7.05
C ALA A 78 -8.00 5.29 -8.41
N TYR A 79 -8.81 6.08 -9.11
CA TYR A 79 -8.41 6.72 -10.39
C TYR A 79 -7.24 7.70 -10.24
N MET A 80 -7.20 8.46 -9.15
CA MET A 80 -6.06 9.34 -8.86
C MET A 80 -4.78 8.53 -8.61
N ASN A 81 -4.85 7.41 -7.88
CA ASN A 81 -3.72 6.53 -7.61
C ASN A 81 -3.10 5.92 -8.87
N GLU A 82 -3.89 5.62 -9.91
CA GLU A 82 -3.38 5.18 -11.21
C GLU A 82 -2.37 6.19 -11.78
N VAL A 83 -2.66 7.48 -11.63
CA VAL A 83 -1.79 8.57 -12.11
C VAL A 83 -0.60 8.80 -11.16
N LEU A 84 -0.84 8.78 -9.85
CA LEU A 84 0.23 8.92 -8.85
C LEU A 84 1.33 7.87 -9.03
N ALA A 85 0.95 6.65 -9.40
CA ALA A 85 1.89 5.55 -9.53
C ALA A 85 2.81 5.61 -10.77
N TRP A 86 2.71 6.66 -11.60
CA TRP A 86 3.70 6.91 -12.64
C TRP A 86 5.08 7.24 -12.08
N SER A 87 5.14 7.75 -10.84
CA SER A 87 6.40 7.89 -10.12
C SER A 87 6.32 7.25 -8.73
N PRO A 88 7.36 6.52 -8.29
CA PRO A 88 7.40 5.92 -6.96
C PRO A 88 7.40 6.96 -5.83
N PHE A 89 7.62 8.23 -6.14
CA PHE A 89 7.66 9.32 -5.17
C PHE A 89 6.31 10.02 -5.01
N SER A 90 5.40 9.94 -6.00
CA SER A 90 4.18 10.75 -6.03
C SER A 90 3.29 10.52 -4.82
N ALA A 91 3.01 9.27 -4.47
CA ALA A 91 2.10 8.95 -3.38
C ALA A 91 2.51 9.65 -2.07
N ARG A 92 3.79 9.61 -1.70
CA ARG A 92 4.32 10.31 -0.51
C ARG A 92 4.19 11.82 -0.62
N LEU A 93 4.41 12.37 -1.80
CA LEU A 93 4.33 13.81 -2.05
C LEU A 93 2.89 14.34 -2.05
N PHE A 94 1.90 13.46 -2.23
CA PHE A 94 0.47 13.75 -2.13
C PHE A 94 -0.14 13.34 -0.77
N GLY A 95 0.69 13.00 0.23
CA GLY A 95 0.23 12.61 1.57
C GLY A 95 -0.37 11.21 1.65
N VAL A 96 -0.14 10.34 0.64
CA VAL A 96 -0.66 8.97 0.60
C VAL A 96 0.51 8.00 0.60
N VAL A 97 0.92 7.54 1.78
CA VAL A 97 2.00 6.55 1.87
C VAL A 97 1.73 5.55 2.99
N ALA A 98 1.91 4.27 2.67
CA ALA A 98 1.98 3.24 3.70
C ALA A 98 3.32 3.37 4.47
N PRO A 99 3.33 3.18 5.79
CA PRO A 99 2.21 2.73 6.63
C PRO A 99 1.28 3.84 7.13
N ASN A 100 1.65 5.12 7.00
CA ASN A 100 0.94 6.26 7.58
C ASN A 100 -0.53 6.30 7.17
N SER A 101 -0.85 6.22 5.87
CA SER A 101 -2.23 6.26 5.39
C SER A 101 -3.11 5.13 5.96
N GLY A 102 -2.53 3.94 6.17
CA GLY A 102 -3.22 2.83 6.83
C GLY A 102 -3.45 3.10 8.31
N ASN A 103 -2.45 3.65 9.00
CA ASN A 103 -2.53 3.98 10.43
C ASN A 103 -3.48 5.16 10.67
N GLN A 104 -3.50 6.16 9.79
CA GLN A 104 -4.49 7.23 9.81
C GLN A 104 -5.93 6.69 9.76
N LYS A 105 -6.22 5.72 8.90
CA LYS A 105 -7.55 5.08 8.83
C LYS A 105 -7.93 4.34 10.11
N VAL A 106 -6.98 3.64 10.73
CA VAL A 106 -7.22 2.95 12.01
C VAL A 106 -7.49 3.96 13.12
N LEU A 107 -6.68 5.00 13.24
CA LEU A 107 -6.86 6.08 14.21
C LEU A 107 -8.19 6.81 14.01
N LEU A 108 -8.56 7.10 12.77
CA LEU A 108 -9.83 7.75 12.42
C LEU A 108 -11.03 6.92 12.87
N LYS A 109 -11.00 5.61 12.65
CA LYS A 109 -12.12 4.70 12.91
C LYS A 109 -12.19 4.22 14.36
N TYR A 110 -11.07 4.00 15.02
CA TYR A 110 -10.97 3.32 16.31
C TYR A 110 -10.38 4.19 17.43
N GLY A 111 -9.75 5.31 17.10
CA GLY A 111 -9.16 6.23 18.07
C GLY A 111 -10.19 7.03 18.83
N THR A 112 -9.92 7.30 20.12
CA THR A 112 -10.63 8.31 20.89
C THR A 112 -10.27 9.71 20.40
N GLU A 113 -11.03 10.74 20.82
CA GLU A 113 -10.72 12.12 20.41
C GLU A 113 -9.34 12.57 20.93
N GLU A 114 -8.94 12.13 22.12
CA GLU A 114 -7.61 12.38 22.68
C GLU A 114 -6.52 11.70 21.85
N GLN A 115 -6.75 10.45 21.43
CA GLN A 115 -5.82 9.73 20.55
C GLN A 115 -5.73 10.37 19.17
N LYS A 116 -6.85 10.82 18.61
CA LYS A 116 -6.86 11.54 17.31
C LYS A 116 -6.07 12.83 17.40
N LYS A 117 -6.30 13.65 18.44
CA LYS A 117 -5.55 14.89 18.63
C LYS A 117 -4.06 14.64 18.82
N LYS A 118 -3.70 13.61 19.58
CA LYS A 118 -2.30 13.34 19.93
C LYS A 118 -1.52 12.67 18.80
N TRP A 119 -2.16 11.79 18.02
CA TRP A 119 -1.47 10.92 17.06
C TRP A 119 -1.92 11.11 15.61
N LEU A 120 -3.23 11.31 15.37
CA LEU A 120 -3.76 11.40 14.02
C LEU A 120 -3.47 12.76 13.39
N GLU A 121 -3.76 13.85 14.09
CA GLU A 121 -3.55 15.20 13.55
C GLU A 121 -2.09 15.46 13.17
N PRO A 122 -1.08 15.20 14.05
CA PRO A 122 0.32 15.34 13.69
C PRO A 122 0.78 14.37 12.59
N LEU A 123 0.17 13.18 12.50
CA LEU A 123 0.45 12.23 11.43
C LEU A 123 -0.10 12.71 10.06
N ILE A 124 -1.20 13.44 10.05
CA ILE A 124 -1.79 14.02 8.85
C ILE A 124 -1.01 15.25 8.39
N SER A 125 -0.60 16.12 9.31
CA SER A 125 0.21 17.30 8.98
C SER A 125 1.60 16.92 8.46
N GLY A 126 2.07 15.72 8.82
CA GLY A 126 3.43 15.24 8.50
C GLY A 126 4.47 15.66 9.53
N GLU A 127 4.04 16.15 10.70
CA GLU A 127 4.90 16.42 11.86
C GLU A 127 5.36 15.12 12.52
N MET A 128 4.53 14.05 12.45
CA MET A 128 4.86 12.71 12.91
C MET A 128 4.83 11.72 11.75
N GLU A 129 5.63 10.67 11.92
CA GLU A 129 5.62 9.47 11.10
C GLU A 129 5.25 8.27 11.96
N SER A 130 4.71 7.22 11.36
CA SER A 130 4.30 6.03 12.08
C SER A 130 4.77 4.74 11.42
N CYS A 131 4.73 3.64 12.17
CA CYS A 131 4.91 2.31 11.63
C CYS A 131 3.82 1.34 12.13
N PHE A 132 3.70 0.18 11.47
CA PHE A 132 2.77 -0.87 11.85
C PHE A 132 3.54 -2.16 12.13
N SER A 133 3.50 -2.63 13.38
CA SER A 133 4.31 -3.72 13.89
C SER A 133 3.43 -4.96 14.12
N MET A 134 3.37 -5.85 13.12
CA MET A 134 2.45 -7.00 13.13
C MET A 134 3.19 -8.33 12.99
N THR A 135 3.94 -8.51 11.90
CA THR A 135 4.59 -9.77 11.52
C THR A 135 5.71 -10.15 12.49
N GLU A 136 5.90 -11.43 12.73
CA GLU A 136 6.90 -11.99 13.64
C GLU A 136 7.83 -12.97 12.92
N PRO A 137 9.14 -12.99 13.22
CA PRO A 137 10.08 -13.89 12.55
C PRO A 137 9.84 -15.37 12.86
N GLY A 138 9.27 -15.68 14.03
CA GLY A 138 8.98 -17.04 14.47
C GLY A 138 7.68 -17.65 13.98
N ASN A 139 6.82 -16.86 13.31
CA ASN A 139 5.47 -17.29 12.91
C ASN A 139 5.21 -17.02 11.44
N ALA A 140 4.27 -17.76 10.86
CA ALA A 140 3.83 -17.53 9.50
C ALA A 140 3.13 -16.17 9.36
N GLY A 141 3.71 -15.24 8.60
CA GLY A 141 3.10 -13.92 8.32
C GLY A 141 1.74 -14.01 7.62
N SER A 142 1.46 -15.14 6.96
CA SER A 142 0.17 -15.47 6.33
C SER A 142 -0.94 -15.85 7.32
N ASP A 143 -0.61 -16.13 8.56
CA ASP A 143 -1.59 -16.39 9.65
C ASP A 143 -1.44 -15.35 10.78
N PRO A 144 -2.12 -14.20 10.67
CA PRO A 144 -2.02 -13.15 11.68
C PRO A 144 -2.53 -13.57 13.05
N ARG A 145 -3.26 -14.69 13.15
CA ARG A 145 -3.74 -15.21 14.43
C ARG A 145 -2.68 -16.00 15.19
N SER A 146 -1.54 -16.30 14.55
CA SER A 146 -0.42 -17.03 15.17
C SER A 146 0.57 -16.14 15.91
N ILE A 147 0.40 -14.79 15.91
CA ILE A 147 1.31 -13.87 16.60
C ILE A 147 1.45 -14.22 18.09
N GLN A 148 2.65 -14.03 18.62
CA GLN A 148 3.00 -14.38 20.00
C GLN A 148 3.33 -13.15 20.87
N THR A 149 3.58 -11.99 20.29
CA THR A 149 3.77 -10.73 21.03
C THR A 149 2.60 -10.52 21.98
N ARG A 150 2.89 -10.43 23.27
CA ARG A 150 1.90 -10.31 24.35
C ARG A 150 1.89 -8.91 24.94
N ALA A 151 0.67 -8.43 25.25
CA ALA A 151 0.43 -7.29 26.10
C ALA A 151 -0.35 -7.78 27.34
N VAL A 152 0.20 -7.53 28.52
CA VAL A 152 -0.44 -7.86 29.80
C VAL A 152 -0.75 -6.56 30.52
N ARG A 153 -1.97 -6.46 31.05
CA ARG A 153 -2.36 -5.31 31.86
C ARG A 153 -1.75 -5.40 33.25
N ASP A 154 -1.03 -4.35 33.67
CA ASP A 154 -0.42 -4.21 34.99
C ASP A 154 -0.81 -2.83 35.57
N GLY A 155 -1.86 -2.80 36.37
CA GLY A 155 -2.47 -1.56 36.83
C GLY A 155 -3.04 -0.73 35.69
N ASP A 156 -2.53 0.48 35.51
CA ASP A 156 -2.93 1.43 34.46
C ASP A 156 -2.02 1.40 33.23
N GLU A 157 -1.20 0.37 33.11
CA GLU A 157 -0.26 0.18 32.00
C GLU A 157 -0.47 -1.15 31.27
N TRP A 158 -0.13 -1.16 29.98
CA TRP A 158 0.19 -2.36 29.21
C TRP A 158 1.69 -2.65 29.32
N VAL A 159 2.05 -3.90 29.61
CA VAL A 159 3.42 -4.41 29.52
C VAL A 159 3.52 -5.29 28.30
N ILE A 160 4.34 -4.88 27.32
CA ILE A 160 4.46 -5.52 26.01
C ILE A 160 5.78 -6.26 25.92
N ASN A 161 5.71 -7.55 25.55
CA ASN A 161 6.86 -8.41 25.29
C ASN A 161 6.67 -9.13 23.94
N GLY A 162 7.68 -9.06 23.08
CA GLY A 162 7.61 -9.73 21.79
C GLY A 162 8.74 -9.39 20.83
N HIS A 163 8.65 -9.98 19.63
CA HIS A 163 9.63 -9.82 18.57
C HIS A 163 8.94 -9.68 17.23
N LYS A 164 9.13 -8.56 16.57
CA LYS A 164 8.50 -8.20 15.30
C LYS A 164 9.55 -7.97 14.21
N TRP A 165 9.17 -8.17 12.97
CA TRP A 165 9.99 -7.83 11.83
C TRP A 165 9.14 -7.30 10.65
N PHE A 166 9.80 -6.87 9.57
CA PHE A 166 9.16 -6.18 8.45
C PHE A 166 8.29 -5.01 8.91
N THR A 167 8.68 -4.36 10.01
CA THR A 167 8.06 -3.12 10.46
C THR A 167 8.59 -1.96 9.63
N SER A 168 7.86 -1.65 8.56
CA SER A 168 8.26 -0.61 7.60
C SER A 168 8.17 0.78 8.22
N ASN A 169 9.11 1.66 7.86
CA ASN A 169 9.22 3.04 8.33
C ASN A 169 9.65 3.21 9.81
N ALA A 170 9.99 2.13 10.52
CA ALA A 170 10.26 2.21 11.94
C ALA A 170 11.44 3.13 12.33
N ARG A 171 12.43 3.31 11.44
CA ARG A 171 13.56 4.22 11.70
C ARG A 171 13.21 5.70 11.69
N ARG A 172 12.07 6.05 11.11
CA ARG A 172 11.56 7.44 10.99
C ARG A 172 10.30 7.66 11.79
N ALA A 173 9.70 6.58 12.28
CA ALA A 173 8.45 6.63 13.01
C ALA A 173 8.64 7.25 14.40
N ASP A 174 7.69 8.07 14.80
CA ASP A 174 7.56 8.60 16.16
C ASP A 174 6.77 7.62 17.04
N PHE A 175 5.88 6.82 16.43
CA PHE A 175 5.15 5.77 17.12
C PHE A 175 4.88 4.56 16.24
N ALA A 176 4.69 3.41 16.90
CA ALA A 176 4.24 2.16 16.30
C ALA A 176 2.81 1.84 16.71
N ILE A 177 1.99 1.30 15.79
CA ILE A 177 0.79 0.56 16.12
C ILE A 177 1.19 -0.91 16.18
N VAL A 178 1.17 -1.49 17.40
CA VAL A 178 1.67 -2.84 17.66
C VAL A 178 0.52 -3.82 17.82
N MET A 179 0.52 -4.89 17.03
CA MET A 179 -0.42 -6.00 17.18
C MET A 179 0.04 -6.93 18.29
N CYS A 180 -0.79 -7.09 19.30
CA CYS A 180 -0.51 -7.93 20.47
C CYS A 180 -1.63 -8.93 20.74
N ARG A 181 -1.28 -10.06 21.38
CA ARG A 181 -2.21 -10.92 22.10
C ARG A 181 -2.38 -10.43 23.52
N THR A 182 -3.58 -10.57 24.05
CA THR A 182 -3.90 -10.29 25.45
C THR A 182 -5.00 -11.22 25.93
N ALA A 183 -5.17 -11.34 27.25
CA ALA A 183 -6.31 -12.04 27.82
C ALA A 183 -7.61 -11.30 27.45
N ARG A 184 -8.67 -12.04 27.24
CA ARG A 184 -10.02 -11.50 27.00
C ARG A 184 -10.57 -10.90 28.31
N GLU A 185 -11.07 -9.69 28.27
CA GLU A 185 -11.64 -9.02 29.46
C GLU A 185 -12.90 -9.73 29.97
N THR A 186 -13.69 -10.28 29.04
CA THR A 186 -14.90 -11.04 29.37
C THR A 186 -14.84 -12.37 28.62
N PRO A 187 -14.93 -13.52 29.32
CA PRO A 187 -15.00 -14.82 28.66
C PRO A 187 -16.19 -14.90 27.70
N GLU A 188 -15.97 -15.44 26.52
CA GLU A 188 -17.01 -15.69 25.51
C GLU A 188 -17.10 -17.18 25.20
N ALA A 189 -18.30 -17.78 25.36
CA ALA A 189 -18.50 -19.21 25.12
C ALA A 189 -18.04 -19.62 23.69
N GLY A 190 -17.21 -20.65 23.62
CA GLY A 190 -16.69 -21.18 22.36
C GLY A 190 -15.57 -20.35 21.71
N LYS A 191 -15.10 -19.29 22.38
CA LYS A 191 -13.91 -18.52 21.91
C LYS A 191 -12.71 -18.78 22.81
N PRO A 192 -11.47 -18.67 22.26
CA PRO A 192 -10.25 -18.74 23.06
C PRO A 192 -10.21 -17.66 24.15
N ASP A 193 -9.52 -17.94 25.25
CA ASP A 193 -9.29 -16.98 26.34
C ASP A 193 -8.44 -15.79 25.90
N ASP A 194 -7.56 -16.00 24.91
CA ASP A 194 -6.76 -14.94 24.31
C ASP A 194 -7.52 -14.23 23.18
N THR A 195 -7.24 -12.93 23.04
CA THR A 195 -7.74 -12.09 21.97
C THR A 195 -6.65 -11.17 21.43
N MET A 196 -6.99 -10.26 20.51
CA MET A 196 -6.03 -9.33 19.91
C MET A 196 -6.38 -7.90 20.24
N VAL A 197 -5.34 -7.09 20.44
CA VAL A 197 -5.41 -5.65 20.64
C VAL A 197 -4.36 -4.96 19.79
N GLN A 198 -4.65 -3.72 19.35
CA GLN A 198 -3.68 -2.81 18.78
C GLN A 198 -3.31 -1.78 19.83
N ILE A 199 -2.03 -1.56 20.05
CA ILE A 199 -1.54 -0.61 21.05
C ILE A 199 -0.61 0.39 20.40
N ILE A 200 -0.81 1.68 20.67
CA ILE A 200 0.10 2.74 20.24
C ILE A 200 1.30 2.76 21.18
N VAL A 201 2.49 2.63 20.63
CA VAL A 201 3.76 2.64 21.38
C VAL A 201 4.66 3.72 20.79
N PRO A 202 5.02 4.78 21.53
CA PRO A 202 6.06 5.73 21.12
C PRO A 202 7.38 5.01 20.86
N MET A 203 8.13 5.40 19.84
CA MET A 203 9.35 4.70 19.43
C MET A 203 10.53 4.90 20.41
N ASP A 204 10.46 5.90 21.26
CA ASP A 204 11.42 6.19 22.34
C ASP A 204 11.09 5.49 23.68
N THR A 205 10.04 4.65 23.71
CA THR A 205 9.64 3.95 24.94
C THR A 205 10.74 2.98 25.38
N PRO A 206 11.17 3.01 26.67
CA PRO A 206 12.16 2.09 27.19
C PRO A 206 11.78 0.62 26.96
N GLY A 207 12.74 -0.20 26.52
CA GLY A 207 12.54 -1.61 26.20
C GLY A 207 12.17 -1.90 24.76
N LEU A 208 11.86 -0.86 23.94
CA LEU A 208 11.72 -0.98 22.48
C LEU A 208 13.11 -0.81 21.85
N GLU A 209 13.52 -1.75 21.02
CA GLU A 209 14.80 -1.71 20.32
C GLU A 209 14.64 -2.07 18.85
N ILE A 210 15.14 -1.21 17.95
CA ILE A 210 15.30 -1.54 16.53
C ILE A 210 16.61 -2.34 16.38
N VAL A 211 16.48 -3.64 16.20
CA VAL A 211 17.62 -4.57 16.13
C VAL A 211 18.42 -4.33 14.84
N ARG A 212 17.75 -4.22 13.70
CA ARG A 212 18.37 -3.99 12.39
C ARG A 212 17.34 -3.63 11.32
N SER A 213 17.81 -3.11 10.19
CA SER A 213 17.04 -3.17 8.94
C SER A 213 17.17 -4.55 8.31
N VAL A 214 16.06 -5.13 7.87
CA VAL A 214 16.05 -6.41 7.14
C VAL A 214 16.51 -6.15 5.70
N PRO A 215 17.58 -6.81 5.21
CA PRO A 215 18.04 -6.62 3.84
C PRO A 215 17.05 -7.27 2.85
N VAL A 216 16.23 -6.45 2.20
CA VAL A 216 15.27 -6.89 1.17
C VAL A 216 15.89 -6.70 -0.20
N TRP A 217 15.86 -7.72 -1.05
CA TRP A 217 16.49 -7.70 -2.39
C TRP A 217 18.00 -7.35 -2.35
N GLY A 218 18.69 -7.68 -1.26
CA GLY A 218 20.10 -7.36 -1.07
C GLY A 218 20.40 -5.92 -0.65
N HIS A 219 19.40 -5.04 -0.54
CA HIS A 219 19.58 -3.67 -0.08
C HIS A 219 19.67 -3.61 1.45
N THR A 220 20.85 -3.25 1.99
CA THR A 220 21.12 -3.23 3.44
C THR A 220 20.50 -2.04 4.18
N ASN A 221 20.17 -0.96 3.47
CA ASN A 221 19.61 0.27 4.04
C ASN A 221 18.08 0.35 3.85
N GLY A 222 17.42 -0.79 3.82
CA GLY A 222 15.97 -0.87 3.66
C GLY A 222 15.20 -0.31 4.85
N ASP A 223 13.93 -0.01 4.61
CA ASP A 223 13.01 0.62 5.56
C ASP A 223 12.24 -0.41 6.41
N HIS A 224 12.46 -1.69 6.17
CA HIS A 224 11.81 -2.78 6.92
C HIS A 224 12.68 -3.17 8.12
N CYS A 225 12.17 -2.94 9.34
CA CYS A 225 12.95 -3.16 10.55
C CYS A 225 12.52 -4.42 11.31
N GLU A 226 13.48 -4.98 11.99
CA GLU A 226 13.30 -5.98 13.05
C GLU A 226 13.33 -5.26 14.39
N ILE A 227 12.33 -5.51 15.25
CA ILE A 227 12.11 -4.79 16.51
C ILE A 227 11.85 -5.79 17.63
N THR A 228 12.49 -5.58 18.79
CA THR A 228 12.18 -6.29 20.03
C THR A 228 11.48 -5.38 21.03
N TYR A 229 10.57 -5.96 21.78
CA TYR A 229 9.84 -5.33 22.90
C TYR A 229 10.16 -6.15 24.16
N LYS A 230 10.79 -5.52 25.15
CA LYS A 230 11.16 -6.13 26.44
C LYS A 230 10.62 -5.27 27.56
N ASP A 231 9.55 -5.75 28.19
CA ASP A 231 8.84 -5.05 29.27
C ASP A 231 8.51 -3.58 28.91
N VAL A 232 8.10 -3.36 27.65
CA VAL A 232 7.70 -2.04 27.14
C VAL A 232 6.41 -1.64 27.80
N ARG A 233 6.41 -0.52 28.54
CA ARG A 233 5.29 -0.03 29.32
C ARG A 233 4.67 1.20 28.65
N VAL A 234 3.36 1.14 28.45
CA VAL A 234 2.55 2.27 27.93
C VAL A 234 1.21 2.33 28.65
N PRO A 235 0.59 3.51 28.79
CA PRO A 235 -0.73 3.65 29.40
C PRO A 235 -1.79 2.76 28.78
N VAL A 236 -2.75 2.29 29.56
CA VAL A 236 -3.88 1.49 29.06
C VAL A 236 -4.68 2.23 27.97
N ASP A 237 -4.72 3.55 28.03
CA ASP A 237 -5.40 4.42 27.05
C ASP A 237 -4.70 4.46 25.68
N ASN A 238 -3.52 3.83 25.54
CA ASN A 238 -2.88 3.66 24.24
C ASN A 238 -3.47 2.50 23.41
N ALA A 239 -4.42 1.71 23.96
CA ALA A 239 -5.13 0.70 23.18
C ALA A 239 -6.08 1.36 22.18
N LEU A 240 -6.03 0.91 20.92
CA LEU A 240 -6.92 1.38 19.85
C LEU A 240 -8.21 0.56 19.79
N GLY A 241 -9.31 1.23 20.01
CA GLY A 241 -10.61 0.59 20.06
C GLY A 241 -10.77 -0.32 21.29
N ARG A 242 -11.72 -1.26 21.21
CA ARG A 242 -11.98 -2.23 22.28
C ARG A 242 -10.99 -3.38 22.24
N VAL A 243 -10.57 -3.87 23.40
CA VAL A 243 -9.83 -5.13 23.52
C VAL A 243 -10.63 -6.24 22.84
N GLY A 244 -10.01 -6.98 21.94
CA GLY A 244 -10.67 -7.98 21.09
C GLY A 244 -11.00 -7.50 19.68
N SER A 245 -10.93 -6.21 19.40
CA SER A 245 -11.16 -5.67 18.04
C SER A 245 -9.89 -5.63 17.17
N GLY A 246 -8.73 -5.93 17.72
CA GLY A 246 -7.43 -5.76 17.04
C GLY A 246 -7.33 -6.47 15.70
N HIS A 247 -7.85 -7.70 15.57
CA HIS A 247 -7.86 -8.43 14.30
C HIS A 247 -8.74 -7.74 13.26
N GLN A 248 -9.95 -7.30 13.65
CA GLN A 248 -10.88 -6.60 12.73
C GLN A 248 -10.27 -5.27 12.27
N ALA A 249 -9.69 -4.50 13.18
CA ALA A 249 -9.03 -3.24 12.86
C ALA A 249 -7.86 -3.44 11.88
N ALA A 250 -7.09 -4.53 12.03
CA ALA A 250 -6.05 -4.88 11.07
C ALA A 250 -6.62 -5.23 9.69
N GLN A 251 -7.73 -5.97 9.60
CA GLN A 251 -8.38 -6.29 8.33
C GLN A 251 -8.96 -5.06 7.64
N ASP A 252 -9.57 -4.14 8.38
CA ASP A 252 -10.10 -2.88 7.85
C ASP A 252 -8.97 -2.00 7.28
N ARG A 253 -7.81 -1.99 7.95
CA ARG A 253 -6.60 -1.33 7.46
C ARG A 253 -6.11 -1.93 6.14
N LEU A 254 -6.02 -3.25 6.07
CA LEU A 254 -5.43 -3.97 4.94
C LEU A 254 -6.37 -4.03 3.72
N GLY A 255 -7.69 -4.06 3.92
CA GLY A 255 -8.66 -4.20 2.82
C GLY A 255 -8.52 -3.10 1.77
N ALA A 256 -8.65 -1.85 2.19
CA ALA A 256 -8.49 -0.69 1.30
C ALA A 256 -7.06 -0.58 0.73
N GLY A 257 -6.03 -0.89 1.54
CA GLY A 257 -4.63 -0.87 1.13
C GLY A 257 -4.36 -1.77 -0.07
N ARG A 258 -4.96 -2.96 -0.11
CA ARG A 258 -4.81 -3.92 -1.22
C ARG A 258 -5.29 -3.36 -2.56
N VAL A 259 -6.43 -2.65 -2.57
CA VAL A 259 -6.95 -2.03 -3.80
C VAL A 259 -6.02 -0.92 -4.27
N PHE A 260 -5.52 -0.08 -3.36
CA PHE A 260 -4.57 0.97 -3.71
C PHE A 260 -3.24 0.41 -4.21
N HIS A 261 -2.73 -0.69 -3.65
CA HIS A 261 -1.57 -1.40 -4.20
C HIS A 261 -1.81 -1.88 -5.63
N CYS A 262 -3.01 -2.38 -5.93
CA CYS A 262 -3.38 -2.79 -7.29
C CYS A 262 -3.45 -1.59 -8.24
N MET A 263 -4.08 -0.47 -7.86
CA MET A 263 -4.13 0.74 -8.68
C MET A 263 -2.74 1.34 -8.91
N ASN A 264 -1.88 1.34 -7.88
CA ASN A 264 -0.48 1.74 -8.02
C ASN A 264 0.28 0.83 -9.01
N SER A 265 0.05 -0.48 -8.95
CA SER A 265 0.64 -1.41 -9.91
C SER A 265 0.21 -1.11 -11.34
N ILE A 266 -1.07 -0.76 -11.56
CA ILE A 266 -1.60 -0.41 -12.88
C ILE A 266 -0.94 0.85 -13.43
N GLY A 267 -0.81 1.89 -12.62
CA GLY A 267 -0.12 3.12 -13.04
C GLY A 267 1.37 2.88 -13.37
N ALA A 268 2.05 2.06 -12.56
CA ALA A 268 3.43 1.65 -12.82
C ALA A 268 3.54 0.80 -14.09
N MET A 269 2.58 -0.10 -14.36
CA MET A 269 2.51 -0.85 -15.61
C MET A 269 2.36 0.07 -16.81
N TRP A 270 1.49 1.08 -16.75
CA TRP A 270 1.35 2.07 -17.82
C TRP A 270 2.66 2.81 -18.09
N ARG A 271 3.40 3.17 -17.05
CA ARG A 271 4.72 3.80 -17.23
C ARG A 271 5.72 2.85 -17.87
N ALA A 272 5.81 1.60 -17.38
CA ALA A 272 6.70 0.60 -17.98
C ALA A 272 6.33 0.30 -19.43
N PHE A 273 5.04 0.29 -19.75
CA PHE A 273 4.52 0.11 -21.10
C PHE A 273 4.89 1.30 -22.02
N ASP A 274 4.67 2.54 -21.60
CA ASP A 274 5.06 3.73 -22.36
C ASP A 274 6.58 3.73 -22.64
N MET A 275 7.39 3.43 -21.64
CA MET A 275 8.84 3.30 -21.79
C MET A 275 9.21 2.18 -22.80
N MET A 276 8.57 1.02 -22.73
CA MET A 276 8.78 -0.10 -23.64
C MET A 276 8.45 0.26 -25.07
N VAL A 277 7.30 0.89 -25.30
CA VAL A 277 6.87 1.31 -26.65
C VAL A 277 7.81 2.35 -27.23
N ARG A 278 8.11 3.44 -26.50
CA ARG A 278 9.04 4.48 -26.93
C ARG A 278 10.42 3.90 -27.25
N ARG A 279 10.94 3.05 -26.35
CA ARG A 279 12.22 2.37 -26.58
C ARG A 279 12.22 1.57 -27.86
N SER A 280 11.14 0.87 -28.18
CA SER A 280 11.03 0.06 -29.39
C SER A 280 10.98 0.91 -30.67
N MET A 281 10.36 2.10 -30.63
CA MET A 281 10.30 3.05 -31.74
C MET A 281 11.65 3.74 -32.00
N ASP A 282 12.40 4.03 -30.95
CA ASP A 282 13.66 4.78 -31.04
C ASP A 282 14.85 3.88 -31.40
N ARG A 283 14.85 2.60 -30.98
CA ARG A 283 16.02 1.73 -31.06
C ARG A 283 16.17 1.06 -32.42
N ASP A 284 17.32 1.25 -33.06
CA ASP A 284 17.72 0.53 -34.26
C ASP A 284 18.42 -0.79 -33.88
N VAL A 285 18.00 -1.90 -34.49
CA VAL A 285 18.59 -3.23 -34.32
C VAL A 285 18.51 -4.02 -35.62
N HIS A 286 19.62 -4.69 -36.01
CA HIS A 286 19.64 -5.58 -37.17
C HIS A 286 18.95 -5.00 -38.43
N GLY A 287 19.33 -3.78 -38.79
CA GLY A 287 18.87 -3.13 -40.03
C GLY A 287 17.47 -2.53 -40.02
N GLY A 288 16.86 -2.32 -38.84
CA GLY A 288 15.56 -1.66 -38.74
C GLY A 288 15.20 -1.31 -37.31
N LYS A 289 14.03 -0.69 -37.11
CA LYS A 289 13.53 -0.34 -35.78
C LYS A 289 13.13 -1.59 -35.00
N LEU A 290 13.34 -1.55 -33.67
CA LEU A 290 13.01 -2.65 -32.77
C LEU A 290 11.50 -2.96 -32.78
N GLU A 291 10.64 -1.96 -32.93
CA GLU A 291 9.17 -2.08 -33.05
C GLU A 291 8.71 -2.98 -34.21
N THR A 292 9.57 -3.15 -35.26
CA THR A 292 9.24 -4.01 -36.40
C THR A 292 9.44 -5.50 -36.12
N LYS A 293 9.99 -5.87 -34.98
CA LYS A 293 10.27 -7.24 -34.61
C LYS A 293 9.03 -7.89 -33.98
N GLN A 294 8.61 -9.04 -34.50
CA GLN A 294 7.35 -9.71 -34.12
C GLN A 294 7.26 -10.04 -32.63
N PHE A 295 8.36 -10.47 -32.00
CA PHE A 295 8.38 -10.73 -30.55
C PHE A 295 8.11 -9.45 -29.74
N VAL A 296 8.62 -8.31 -30.16
CA VAL A 296 8.40 -7.01 -29.49
C VAL A 296 6.95 -6.56 -29.66
N GLN A 297 6.38 -6.77 -30.85
CA GLN A 297 4.93 -6.51 -31.08
C GLN A 297 4.06 -7.39 -30.19
N GLY A 298 4.44 -8.68 -30.00
CA GLY A 298 3.80 -9.59 -29.05
C GLY A 298 3.89 -9.08 -27.62
N PHE A 299 5.08 -8.64 -27.17
CA PHE A 299 5.23 -8.05 -25.83
C PHE A 299 4.35 -6.82 -25.59
N ILE A 300 4.23 -5.96 -26.59
CA ILE A 300 3.36 -4.77 -26.52
C ILE A 300 1.89 -5.20 -26.43
N ALA A 301 1.43 -6.10 -27.30
CA ALA A 301 0.04 -6.57 -27.32
C ALA A 301 -0.35 -7.27 -26.01
N ASP A 302 0.48 -8.21 -25.53
CA ASP A 302 0.25 -8.95 -24.29
C ASP A 302 0.23 -8.01 -23.07
N SER A 303 1.14 -7.02 -23.04
CA SER A 303 1.19 -6.05 -21.95
C SER A 303 -0.05 -5.16 -21.93
N TYR A 304 -0.53 -4.72 -23.08
CA TYR A 304 -1.76 -3.96 -23.18
C TYR A 304 -2.96 -4.75 -22.62
N MET A 305 -3.10 -6.03 -23.01
CA MET A 305 -4.17 -6.90 -22.51
C MET A 305 -4.06 -7.13 -21.00
N ASP A 306 -2.87 -7.42 -20.49
CA ASP A 306 -2.62 -7.59 -19.05
C ASP A 306 -3.04 -6.34 -18.25
N ILE A 307 -2.68 -5.14 -18.73
CA ILE A 307 -2.99 -3.87 -18.07
C ILE A 307 -4.50 -3.60 -18.09
N GLN A 308 -5.16 -3.79 -19.24
CA GLN A 308 -6.61 -3.56 -19.37
C GLN A 308 -7.41 -4.50 -18.46
N ALA A 309 -7.07 -5.78 -18.43
CA ALA A 309 -7.73 -6.75 -17.55
C ALA A 309 -7.53 -6.39 -16.06
N ALA A 310 -6.28 -6.09 -15.66
CA ALA A 310 -5.95 -5.68 -14.30
C ALA A 310 -6.73 -4.41 -13.88
N ARG A 311 -6.78 -3.42 -14.77
CA ARG A 311 -7.46 -2.14 -14.55
C ARG A 311 -8.96 -2.30 -14.36
N LEU A 312 -9.63 -3.01 -15.26
CA LEU A 312 -11.07 -3.21 -15.20
C LEU A 312 -11.48 -3.98 -13.93
N MET A 313 -10.77 -5.05 -13.58
CA MET A 313 -11.02 -5.78 -12.33
C MET A 313 -10.85 -4.88 -11.10
N THR A 314 -9.81 -4.05 -11.07
CA THR A 314 -9.52 -3.20 -9.90
C THR A 314 -10.51 -2.04 -9.78
N ILE A 315 -10.90 -1.42 -10.89
CA ILE A 315 -11.93 -0.37 -10.91
C ILE A 315 -13.28 -0.93 -10.46
N ASN A 316 -13.67 -2.12 -10.92
CA ASN A 316 -14.90 -2.75 -10.47
C ASN A 316 -14.87 -3.01 -8.94
N CYS A 317 -13.76 -3.54 -8.43
CA CYS A 317 -13.59 -3.74 -6.99
C CYS A 317 -13.69 -2.42 -6.21
N ALA A 318 -13.06 -1.33 -6.71
CA ALA A 318 -13.14 -0.02 -6.10
C ALA A 318 -14.56 0.56 -6.10
N ARG A 319 -15.32 0.35 -7.19
CA ARG A 319 -16.74 0.74 -7.30
C ARG A 319 -17.59 0.03 -6.27
N VAL A 320 -17.45 -1.30 -6.15
CA VAL A 320 -18.19 -2.10 -5.15
C VAL A 320 -17.91 -1.60 -3.72
N MET A 321 -16.65 -1.26 -3.43
CA MET A 321 -16.28 -0.70 -2.11
C MET A 321 -16.85 0.70 -1.88
N ASP A 322 -16.87 1.56 -2.89
CA ASP A 322 -17.39 2.92 -2.81
C ASP A 322 -18.91 2.93 -2.57
N GLU A 323 -19.61 1.95 -3.13
CA GLU A 323 -21.04 1.69 -2.94
C GLU A 323 -21.38 0.98 -1.61
N GLY A 324 -20.36 0.63 -0.80
CA GLY A 324 -20.53 -0.07 0.48
C GLY A 324 -20.82 -1.58 0.34
N GLY A 325 -20.56 -2.18 -0.82
CA GLY A 325 -20.74 -3.60 -1.08
C GLY A 325 -19.65 -4.50 -0.47
N ASP A 326 -19.89 -5.82 -0.45
CA ASP A 326 -18.92 -6.82 0.02
C ASP A 326 -17.89 -7.17 -1.08
N ALA A 327 -16.81 -6.43 -1.13
CA ALA A 327 -15.72 -6.61 -2.10
C ALA A 327 -14.65 -7.64 -1.68
N ARG A 328 -14.84 -8.49 -0.68
CA ARG A 328 -13.78 -9.37 -0.15
C ARG A 328 -13.25 -10.36 -1.18
N THR A 329 -14.10 -10.90 -2.03
CA THR A 329 -13.70 -11.81 -3.10
C THR A 329 -12.95 -11.06 -4.18
N ASP A 330 -13.45 -9.89 -4.61
CA ASP A 330 -12.82 -9.03 -5.61
C ASP A 330 -11.45 -8.53 -5.16
N ILE A 331 -11.33 -8.06 -3.91
CA ILE A 331 -10.03 -7.67 -3.32
C ILE A 331 -9.03 -8.83 -3.41
N SER A 332 -9.47 -10.06 -3.14
CA SER A 332 -8.58 -11.21 -3.24
C SER A 332 -8.23 -11.55 -4.68
N ALA A 333 -9.18 -11.43 -5.61
CA ALA A 333 -8.95 -11.68 -7.03
C ALA A 333 -7.93 -10.70 -7.64
N ILE A 334 -8.11 -9.40 -7.41
CA ILE A 334 -7.16 -8.39 -7.90
C ILE A 334 -5.79 -8.52 -7.26
N LYS A 335 -5.73 -8.90 -5.97
CA LYS A 335 -4.46 -9.06 -5.23
C LYS A 335 -3.61 -10.23 -5.76
N VAL A 336 -4.23 -11.23 -6.39
CA VAL A 336 -3.52 -12.31 -7.12
C VAL A 336 -3.19 -11.90 -8.54
N PHE A 337 -4.18 -11.36 -9.26
CA PHE A 337 -4.05 -11.11 -10.70
C PHE A 337 -3.12 -9.93 -11.01
N VAL A 338 -3.32 -8.79 -10.33
CA VAL A 338 -2.65 -7.52 -10.68
C VAL A 338 -1.13 -7.57 -10.44
N PRO A 339 -0.61 -8.03 -9.28
CA PRO A 339 0.83 -8.13 -9.09
C PRO A 339 1.51 -9.10 -10.07
N ALA A 340 0.83 -10.19 -10.44
CA ALA A 340 1.35 -11.12 -11.43
C ALA A 340 1.36 -10.53 -12.86
N ALA A 341 0.35 -9.73 -13.23
CA ALA A 341 0.34 -8.96 -14.46
C ALA A 341 1.46 -7.89 -14.47
N PHE A 342 1.65 -7.21 -13.34
CA PHE A 342 2.69 -6.20 -13.18
C PHE A 342 4.09 -6.80 -13.39
N GLU A 343 4.36 -7.96 -12.80
CA GLU A 343 5.63 -8.67 -12.99
C GLU A 343 5.87 -8.97 -14.47
N ARG A 344 4.86 -9.50 -15.21
CA ARG A 344 4.98 -9.81 -16.65
C ARG A 344 5.21 -8.56 -17.52
N VAL A 345 4.47 -7.48 -17.26
CA VAL A 345 4.61 -6.23 -18.04
C VAL A 345 6.00 -5.63 -17.85
N VAL A 346 6.48 -5.58 -16.61
CA VAL A 346 7.82 -5.03 -16.33
C VAL A 346 8.92 -5.92 -16.87
N ASP A 347 8.78 -7.25 -16.78
CA ASP A 347 9.73 -8.21 -17.37
C ASP A 347 9.89 -7.97 -18.87
N ARG A 348 8.80 -7.85 -19.61
CA ARG A 348 8.83 -7.53 -21.04
C ARG A 348 9.46 -6.16 -21.33
N ALA A 349 9.19 -5.15 -20.50
CA ALA A 349 9.79 -3.84 -20.61
C ALA A 349 11.32 -3.89 -20.39
N ILE A 350 11.78 -4.62 -19.38
CA ILE A 350 13.20 -4.87 -19.12
C ILE A 350 13.82 -5.56 -20.34
N GLN A 351 13.19 -6.60 -20.88
CA GLN A 351 13.70 -7.34 -22.04
C GLN A 351 13.90 -6.42 -23.26
N VAL A 352 12.97 -5.51 -23.53
CA VAL A 352 13.06 -4.51 -24.61
C VAL A 352 14.19 -3.48 -24.37
N HIS A 353 14.45 -3.12 -23.11
CA HIS A 353 15.54 -2.22 -22.77
C HIS A 353 16.92 -2.90 -22.75
N GLY A 354 16.97 -4.22 -22.61
CA GLY A 354 18.22 -4.97 -22.44
C GLY A 354 18.92 -4.60 -21.12
N ALA A 355 20.24 -4.50 -21.13
CA ALA A 355 21.01 -4.17 -19.93
C ALA A 355 20.59 -2.86 -19.24
N LEU A 356 20.10 -1.87 -19.98
CA LEU A 356 19.56 -0.63 -19.43
C LEU A 356 18.35 -0.89 -18.51
N GLY A 357 17.52 -1.90 -18.83
CA GLY A 357 16.32 -2.24 -18.04
C GLY A 357 16.61 -2.78 -16.64
N VAL A 358 17.82 -3.32 -16.39
CA VAL A 358 18.25 -3.81 -15.08
C VAL A 358 19.18 -2.83 -14.35
N SER A 359 19.52 -1.70 -14.99
CA SER A 359 20.34 -0.66 -14.37
C SER A 359 19.53 0.29 -13.49
N GLY A 360 20.23 1.09 -12.68
CA GLY A 360 19.64 2.16 -11.89
C GLY A 360 19.25 3.41 -12.71
N ASP A 361 19.52 3.43 -14.02
CA ASP A 361 19.22 4.55 -14.91
C ASP A 361 17.74 4.56 -15.36
N THR A 362 17.01 3.48 -15.07
CA THR A 362 15.56 3.36 -15.29
C THR A 362 14.87 2.86 -14.02
N PRO A 363 13.58 3.16 -13.83
CA PRO A 363 12.82 2.64 -12.69
C PRO A 363 12.44 1.16 -12.82
N LEU A 364 12.72 0.50 -13.96
CA LEU A 364 12.21 -0.82 -14.29
C LEU A 364 12.67 -1.92 -13.32
N ALA A 365 13.96 -1.91 -12.92
CA ALA A 365 14.48 -2.88 -11.96
C ALA A 365 13.77 -2.77 -10.58
N GLY A 366 13.52 -1.55 -10.11
CA GLY A 366 12.75 -1.29 -8.90
C GLY A 366 11.28 -1.70 -9.03
N MET A 367 10.67 -1.47 -10.20
CA MET A 367 9.30 -1.91 -10.48
C MET A 367 9.19 -3.44 -10.47
N TYR A 368 10.18 -4.17 -11.02
CA TYR A 368 10.19 -5.64 -11.03
C TYR A 368 10.26 -6.23 -9.63
N THR A 369 11.19 -5.75 -8.80
CA THR A 369 11.31 -6.19 -7.40
C THR A 369 10.06 -5.82 -6.59
N GLY A 370 9.48 -4.65 -6.85
CA GLY A 370 8.21 -4.21 -6.27
C GLY A 370 7.04 -5.13 -6.64
N ALA A 371 6.89 -5.46 -7.92
CA ALA A 371 5.85 -6.36 -8.42
C ALA A 371 5.93 -7.74 -7.74
N ARG A 372 7.15 -8.31 -7.67
CA ARG A 372 7.36 -9.60 -7.00
C ARG A 372 7.08 -9.55 -5.50
N THR A 373 7.43 -8.44 -4.84
CA THR A 373 7.17 -8.22 -3.41
C THR A 373 5.67 -8.17 -3.11
N LEU A 374 4.87 -7.55 -3.97
CA LEU A 374 3.41 -7.45 -3.79
C LEU A 374 2.70 -8.82 -3.84
N ARG A 375 3.30 -9.86 -4.41
CA ARG A 375 2.77 -11.22 -4.37
C ARG A 375 2.94 -11.91 -3.01
N LEU A 376 3.68 -11.29 -2.08
CA LEU A 376 3.92 -11.75 -0.72
C LEU A 376 3.27 -10.83 0.32
N ALA A 377 3.41 -9.51 0.14
CA ALA A 377 2.91 -8.51 1.07
C ALA A 377 1.38 -8.49 1.13
N ASP A 378 0.82 -8.14 2.30
CA ASP A 378 -0.62 -8.05 2.58
C ASP A 378 -1.40 -9.34 2.28
N GLY A 379 -0.74 -10.47 2.42
CA GLY A 379 -1.22 -11.82 2.13
C GLY A 379 -0.66 -12.35 0.81
N PRO A 380 -0.01 -13.52 0.84
CA PRO A 380 0.52 -14.16 -0.37
C PRO A 380 -0.61 -14.66 -1.28
N ASP A 381 -0.27 -14.88 -2.56
CA ASP A 381 -1.18 -15.32 -3.61
C ASP A 381 -2.05 -16.52 -3.17
N GLU A 382 -1.45 -17.46 -2.42
CA GLU A 382 -2.11 -18.71 -1.98
C GLU A 382 -3.24 -18.44 -0.98
N VAL A 383 -3.03 -17.50 -0.03
CA VAL A 383 -4.06 -17.12 0.95
C VAL A 383 -5.27 -16.51 0.23
N HIS A 384 -5.04 -15.65 -0.75
CA HIS A 384 -6.11 -15.03 -1.52
C HIS A 384 -6.84 -16.04 -2.41
N ARG A 385 -6.12 -16.95 -3.06
CA ARG A 385 -6.72 -18.04 -3.87
C ARG A 385 -7.61 -18.94 -3.04
N ILE A 386 -7.17 -19.32 -1.83
CA ILE A 386 -7.98 -20.10 -0.89
C ILE A 386 -9.26 -19.34 -0.50
N LEU A 387 -9.15 -18.04 -0.25
CA LEU A 387 -10.31 -17.21 0.12
C LEU A 387 -11.33 -17.12 -1.02
N ILE A 388 -10.86 -16.88 -2.26
CA ILE A 388 -11.72 -16.87 -3.45
C ILE A 388 -12.48 -18.19 -3.56
N ALA A 389 -11.76 -19.32 -3.53
CA ALA A 389 -12.36 -20.65 -3.67
C ALA A 389 -13.40 -20.92 -2.57
N LYS A 390 -13.08 -20.59 -1.31
CA LYS A 390 -14.01 -20.73 -0.19
C LYS A 390 -15.29 -19.90 -0.36
N ASN A 391 -15.16 -18.66 -0.82
CA ASN A 391 -16.32 -17.78 -1.01
C ASN A 391 -17.19 -18.25 -2.17
N VAL A 392 -16.59 -18.68 -3.29
CA VAL A 392 -17.31 -19.28 -4.42
C VAL A 392 -18.06 -20.53 -3.98
N LEU A 393 -17.40 -21.47 -3.33
CA LEU A 393 -18.05 -22.71 -2.85
C LEU A 393 -19.17 -22.40 -1.84
N LYS A 394 -18.96 -21.44 -0.94
CA LYS A 394 -20.00 -21.02 0.00
C LYS A 394 -21.23 -20.47 -0.72
N HIS A 395 -21.05 -19.65 -1.77
CA HIS A 395 -22.14 -19.12 -2.57
C HIS A 395 -22.98 -20.26 -3.19
N TYR A 396 -22.31 -21.23 -3.83
CA TYR A 396 -22.99 -22.38 -4.41
C TYR A 396 -23.69 -23.28 -3.37
N HIS A 397 -23.08 -23.53 -2.22
CA HIS A 397 -23.69 -24.27 -1.13
C HIS A 397 -24.93 -23.58 -0.53
N SER A 398 -25.02 -22.24 -0.64
CA SER A 398 -26.20 -21.49 -0.23
C SER A 398 -27.30 -21.38 -1.30
N GLY A 399 -27.18 -22.14 -2.41
CA GLY A 399 -28.16 -22.16 -3.50
C GLY A 399 -27.88 -21.11 -4.61
N GLY A 400 -26.77 -20.42 -4.57
CA GLY A 400 -26.32 -19.53 -5.64
C GLY A 400 -25.83 -20.27 -6.87
N SER A 401 -25.51 -19.52 -7.94
CA SER A 401 -25.01 -20.06 -9.21
C SER A 401 -23.83 -19.23 -9.73
N TRP A 402 -23.54 -19.29 -11.04
CA TRP A 402 -22.45 -18.55 -11.68
C TRP A 402 -22.58 -17.01 -11.61
N ASP A 403 -23.79 -16.51 -11.41
CA ASP A 403 -24.07 -15.09 -11.27
C ASP A 403 -23.88 -14.67 -9.79
N PHE A 404 -22.87 -13.89 -9.54
CA PHE A 404 -22.55 -13.35 -8.21
C PHE A 404 -23.17 -11.97 -7.96
N GLY A 405 -23.89 -11.39 -8.92
CA GLY A 405 -24.50 -10.07 -8.83
C GLY A 405 -23.48 -8.90 -8.85
N THR A 406 -22.34 -9.09 -9.51
CA THR A 406 -21.24 -8.10 -9.57
C THR A 406 -21.09 -7.49 -10.95
#